data_956e5f07a05754f02525afb13ed38e20
#
_entry.id   956e5f07a05754f02525afb13ed38e20
#
_cell.length_a   1.000
_cell.length_b   1.000
_cell.length_c   1.000
_cell.angle_alpha   90.00
_cell.angle_beta   90.00
_cell.angle_gamma   90.00
#
_symmetry.space_group_name_H-M   'P 1'
#
loop_
_entity.id
_entity.type
_entity.pdbx_description
1 polymer ?
#
loop_
_entity_poly.entity_id
_entity_poly.type
_entity_poly.pdbx_seq_one_letter_code
_entity_poly.pdbx_strand_id
1 'polypeptide(L)'
;MKALALLSGGLDSTLATKMIQEQGISIVALNFTSPFCLCGKNGCGAVRVAKQLKLPIKILPMGLDYLKMIRSPKHGYGRNMNPCIDCRIFMLKKAKKYAAEIGASFLFTGEVLNQRPMSQYKKALEIIEKETNLKDKILRPLSAELLPETEAEREGWVNREKLLGIKGRSRKKQMELAKELDLKDYP
;
A
#
# COMPACT_ATOMS: atom_id res chain seq x y z
N MET A 1 -0.10 12.35 15.50
CA MET A 1 0.66 11.94 14.31
C MET A 1 -0.28 11.43 13.24
N LYS A 2 0.02 11.64 11.95
CA LYS A 2 -0.83 11.27 10.82
C LYS A 2 -0.06 10.42 9.80
N ALA A 3 -0.66 9.33 9.34
CA ALA A 3 -0.10 8.47 8.30
C ALA A 3 -1.01 8.43 7.06
N LEU A 4 -0.41 8.21 5.88
CA LEU A 4 -1.13 7.98 4.63
C LEU A 4 -1.07 6.50 4.25
N ALA A 5 -2.24 5.85 4.20
CA ALA A 5 -2.39 4.46 3.79
C ALA A 5 -2.68 4.34 2.30
N LEU A 6 -1.90 3.59 1.54
CA LEU A 6 -2.30 3.19 0.19
C LEU A 6 -3.29 2.01 0.29
N LEU A 7 -4.58 2.30 0.24
CA LEU A 7 -5.66 1.36 0.47
C LEU A 7 -6.27 0.89 -0.85
N SER A 8 -6.06 -0.36 -1.21
CA SER A 8 -6.67 -0.96 -2.42
C SER A 8 -8.03 -1.61 -2.16
N GLY A 9 -8.37 -1.85 -0.91
CA GLY A 9 -9.56 -2.60 -0.50
C GLY A 9 -9.36 -4.12 -0.50
N GLY A 10 -8.16 -4.61 -0.85
CA GLY A 10 -7.81 -6.03 -0.71
C GLY A 10 -7.33 -6.37 0.70
N LEU A 11 -7.32 -7.65 1.05
CA LEU A 11 -6.99 -8.19 2.36
C LEU A 11 -5.71 -7.56 2.95
N ASP A 12 -4.59 -7.61 2.22
CA ASP A 12 -3.30 -7.15 2.74
C ASP A 12 -3.30 -5.65 3.10
N SER A 13 -3.89 -4.80 2.25
CA SER A 13 -3.98 -3.37 2.52
C SER A 13 -4.93 -3.06 3.69
N THR A 14 -5.97 -3.86 3.87
CA THR A 14 -6.91 -3.75 5.00
C THR A 14 -6.23 -4.11 6.31
N LEU A 15 -5.52 -5.24 6.33
CA LEU A 15 -4.74 -5.70 7.50
C LEU A 15 -3.67 -4.68 7.90
N ALA A 16 -2.86 -4.24 6.95
CA ALA A 16 -1.83 -3.23 7.23
C ALA A 16 -2.44 -1.95 7.83
N THR A 17 -3.58 -1.52 7.30
CA THR A 17 -4.29 -0.33 7.80
C THR A 17 -4.81 -0.54 9.21
N LYS A 18 -5.43 -1.69 9.49
CA LYS A 18 -5.94 -2.03 10.81
C LYS A 18 -4.84 -2.09 11.86
N MET A 19 -3.71 -2.75 11.54
CA MET A 19 -2.54 -2.84 12.44
C MET A 19 -1.97 -1.47 12.83
N ILE A 20 -1.89 -0.54 11.88
CA ILE A 20 -1.40 0.82 12.16
C ILE A 20 -2.45 1.62 12.95
N GLN A 21 -3.73 1.43 12.67
CA GLN A 21 -4.82 2.05 13.42
C GLN A 21 -4.84 1.62 14.88
N GLU A 22 -4.58 0.34 15.17
CA GLU A 22 -4.53 -0.20 16.54
C GLU A 22 -3.36 0.35 17.36
N GLN A 23 -2.36 0.94 16.73
CA GLN A 23 -1.30 1.67 17.40
C GLN A 23 -1.67 3.14 17.74
N GLY A 24 -2.94 3.54 17.51
CA GLY A 24 -3.43 4.88 17.84
C GLY A 24 -3.03 5.97 16.84
N ILE A 25 -2.55 5.59 15.66
CA ILE A 25 -2.10 6.52 14.63
C ILE A 25 -3.30 7.01 13.81
N SER A 26 -3.41 8.31 13.61
CA SER A 26 -4.43 8.89 12.72
C SER A 26 -4.11 8.57 11.27
N ILE A 27 -5.05 7.98 10.55
CA ILE A 27 -4.85 7.49 9.19
C ILE A 27 -5.76 8.22 8.21
N VAL A 28 -5.20 8.64 7.09
CA VAL A 28 -5.95 9.00 5.89
C VAL A 28 -5.70 7.93 4.84
N ALA A 29 -6.77 7.37 4.28
CA ALA A 29 -6.66 6.38 3.21
C ALA A 29 -6.57 7.07 1.84
N LEU A 30 -5.73 6.55 0.97
CA LEU A 30 -5.60 6.96 -0.43
C LEU A 30 -5.84 5.76 -1.34
N ASN A 31 -6.79 5.91 -2.24
CA ASN A 31 -7.05 4.94 -3.30
C ASN A 31 -6.84 5.56 -4.67
N PHE A 32 -6.34 4.78 -5.60
CA PHE A 32 -6.16 5.18 -7.00
C PHE A 32 -7.17 4.47 -7.89
N THR A 33 -7.84 5.22 -8.75
CA THR A 33 -8.72 4.67 -9.78
C THR A 33 -8.09 4.83 -11.16
N SER A 34 -8.10 3.76 -11.94
CA SER A 34 -7.66 3.77 -13.33
C SER A 34 -8.83 3.54 -14.27
N PRO A 35 -8.69 3.80 -15.57
CA PRO A 35 -9.68 3.43 -16.59
C PRO A 35 -9.99 1.93 -16.63
N PHE A 36 -9.12 1.10 -16.05
CA PHE A 36 -9.26 -0.36 -15.97
C PHE A 36 -9.88 -0.82 -14.64
N CYS A 37 -10.37 0.11 -13.81
CA CYS A 37 -10.94 -0.25 -12.51
C CYS A 37 -12.29 -0.94 -12.71
N LEU A 38 -12.39 -2.19 -12.30
CA LEU A 38 -13.61 -2.99 -12.35
C LEU A 38 -14.43 -2.81 -11.05
N CYS A 39 -14.69 -1.58 -10.64
CA CYS A 39 -15.58 -1.30 -9.53
C CYS A 39 -17.01 -1.64 -9.97
N GLY A 40 -17.47 -2.86 -9.67
CA GLY A 40 -18.80 -3.34 -10.02
C GLY A 40 -19.93 -2.66 -9.23
N LYS A 41 -21.16 -3.19 -9.35
CA LYS A 41 -22.38 -2.68 -8.68
C LYS A 41 -22.23 -2.48 -7.16
N ASN A 42 -21.31 -3.19 -6.52
CA ASN A 42 -21.03 -3.09 -5.07
C ASN A 42 -20.06 -1.96 -4.70
N GLY A 43 -19.69 -1.09 -5.64
CA GLY A 43 -18.78 0.03 -5.40
C GLY A 43 -17.31 -0.35 -5.24
N CYS A 44 -16.49 0.63 -4.88
CA CYS A 44 -15.05 0.44 -4.70
C CYS A 44 -14.74 -0.25 -3.37
N GLY A 45 -13.99 -1.36 -3.40
CA GLY A 45 -13.59 -2.10 -2.20
C GLY A 45 -12.85 -1.24 -1.18
N ALA A 46 -12.00 -0.31 -1.65
CA ALA A 46 -11.30 0.61 -0.76
C ALA A 46 -12.25 1.53 0.02
N VAL A 47 -13.35 1.95 -0.59
CA VAL A 47 -14.38 2.79 0.08
C VAL A 47 -15.10 1.98 1.16
N ARG A 48 -15.45 0.72 0.87
CA ARG A 48 -16.09 -0.16 1.86
C ARG A 48 -15.19 -0.37 3.07
N VAL A 49 -13.91 -0.70 2.82
CA VAL A 49 -12.92 -0.89 3.90
C VAL A 49 -12.70 0.41 4.69
N ALA A 50 -12.56 1.56 4.02
CA ALA A 50 -12.41 2.84 4.71
C ALA A 50 -13.63 3.14 5.61
N LYS A 51 -14.85 2.85 5.14
CA LYS A 51 -16.08 2.99 5.95
C LYS A 51 -16.08 2.04 7.14
N GLN A 52 -15.71 0.76 6.94
CA GLN A 52 -15.61 -0.24 8.01
C GLN A 52 -14.63 0.20 9.10
N LEU A 53 -13.46 0.71 8.70
CA LEU A 53 -12.42 1.19 9.61
C LEU A 53 -12.64 2.64 10.10
N LYS A 54 -13.73 3.28 9.68
CA LYS A 54 -14.07 4.68 10.00
C LYS A 54 -12.95 5.67 9.64
N LEU A 55 -12.34 5.50 8.47
CA LEU A 55 -11.23 6.32 7.99
C LEU A 55 -11.68 7.30 6.90
N PRO A 56 -11.15 8.53 6.90
CA PRO A 56 -11.27 9.40 5.75
C PRO A 56 -10.51 8.79 4.56
N ILE A 57 -11.13 8.83 3.37
CA ILE A 57 -10.54 8.32 2.15
C ILE A 57 -10.53 9.37 1.04
N LYS A 58 -9.39 9.50 0.38
CA LYS A 58 -9.24 10.25 -0.87
C LYS A 58 -9.14 9.28 -2.03
N ILE A 59 -9.91 9.53 -3.07
CA ILE A 59 -9.81 8.79 -4.34
C ILE A 59 -9.14 9.70 -5.35
N LEU A 60 -8.03 9.25 -5.95
CA LEU A 60 -7.31 9.97 -6.98
C LEU A 60 -7.41 9.22 -8.32
N PRO A 61 -7.97 9.84 -9.36
CA PRO A 61 -7.91 9.27 -10.70
C PRO A 61 -6.48 9.34 -11.23
N MET A 62 -6.02 8.28 -11.87
CA MET A 62 -4.67 8.22 -12.44
C MET A 62 -4.51 9.11 -13.68
N GLY A 63 -5.59 9.32 -14.44
CA GLY A 63 -5.63 10.24 -15.58
C GLY A 63 -4.84 9.74 -16.80
N LEU A 64 -4.69 10.66 -17.79
CA LEU A 64 -4.03 10.35 -19.07
C LEU A 64 -2.53 10.03 -18.93
N ASP A 65 -1.85 10.62 -17.97
CA ASP A 65 -0.42 10.34 -17.75
C ASP A 65 -0.16 8.89 -17.36
N TYR A 66 -1.13 8.24 -16.71
CA TYR A 66 -1.07 6.81 -16.44
C TYR A 66 -1.12 5.99 -17.73
N LEU A 67 -1.98 6.38 -18.68
CA LEU A 67 -2.04 5.70 -19.99
C LEU A 67 -0.75 5.88 -20.79
N LYS A 68 -0.14 7.06 -20.76
CA LYS A 68 1.17 7.29 -21.37
C LYS A 68 2.24 6.39 -20.75
N MET A 69 2.28 6.28 -19.41
CA MET A 69 3.20 5.39 -18.70
C MET A 69 2.99 3.92 -19.07
N ILE A 70 1.73 3.46 -19.15
CA ILE A 70 1.42 2.08 -19.56
C ILE A 70 1.89 1.79 -20.98
N ARG A 71 1.74 2.75 -21.89
CA ARG A 71 2.16 2.57 -23.30
C ARG A 71 3.69 2.39 -23.45
N SER A 72 4.47 3.02 -22.58
CA SER A 72 5.94 2.97 -22.64
C SER A 72 6.53 2.97 -21.23
N PRO A 73 6.44 1.85 -20.49
CA PRO A 73 6.98 1.75 -19.16
C PRO A 73 8.51 1.65 -19.19
N LYS A 74 9.16 2.42 -18.33
CA LYS A 74 10.64 2.46 -18.22
C LYS A 74 11.25 1.12 -17.82
N HIS A 75 10.57 0.36 -16.95
CA HIS A 75 11.02 -0.93 -16.45
C HIS A 75 10.42 -2.12 -17.21
N GLY A 76 9.76 -1.84 -18.33
CA GLY A 76 9.16 -2.86 -19.17
C GLY A 76 7.89 -3.47 -18.56
N TYR A 77 7.44 -4.52 -19.24
CA TYR A 77 6.24 -5.26 -18.86
C TYR A 77 6.61 -6.59 -18.21
N GLY A 78 5.86 -6.95 -17.20
CA GLY A 78 5.86 -8.30 -16.68
C GLY A 78 4.81 -9.19 -17.35
N ARG A 79 4.47 -10.26 -16.67
CA ARG A 79 3.44 -11.20 -17.14
C ARG A 79 2.13 -10.46 -17.47
N ASN A 80 1.50 -10.83 -18.59
CA ASN A 80 0.27 -10.22 -19.10
C ASN A 80 0.41 -8.70 -19.35
N MET A 81 1.56 -8.26 -19.79
CA MET A 81 1.86 -6.84 -20.11
C MET A 81 1.60 -5.87 -18.95
N ASN A 82 1.78 -6.31 -17.72
CA ASN A 82 1.59 -5.46 -16.55
C ASN A 82 2.86 -4.65 -16.22
N PRO A 83 2.86 -3.31 -16.26
CA PRO A 83 3.99 -2.46 -15.89
C PRO A 83 4.04 -2.24 -14.38
N CYS A 84 4.16 -3.33 -13.59
CA CYS A 84 3.97 -3.31 -12.14
C CYS A 84 4.91 -2.35 -11.40
N ILE A 85 6.18 -2.25 -11.79
CA ILE A 85 7.16 -1.36 -11.17
C ILE A 85 6.80 0.09 -11.46
N ASP A 86 6.60 0.44 -12.74
CA ASP A 86 6.27 1.80 -13.17
C ASP A 86 4.92 2.26 -12.61
N CYS A 87 3.93 1.37 -12.58
CA CYS A 87 2.63 1.63 -11.96
C CYS A 87 2.79 1.98 -10.48
N ARG A 88 3.65 1.25 -9.76
CA ARG A 88 3.90 1.52 -8.35
C ARG A 88 4.64 2.84 -8.13
N ILE A 89 5.66 3.12 -8.96
CA ILE A 89 6.37 4.41 -8.95
C ILE A 89 5.40 5.57 -9.22
N PHE A 90 4.53 5.43 -10.21
CA PHE A 90 3.54 6.44 -10.55
C PHE A 90 2.59 6.75 -9.38
N MET A 91 2.04 5.72 -8.76
CA MET A 91 1.16 5.87 -7.59
C MET A 91 1.87 6.49 -6.41
N LEU A 92 3.08 6.04 -6.09
CA LEU A 92 3.85 6.54 -4.94
C LEU A 92 4.31 7.99 -5.12
N LYS A 93 4.66 8.43 -6.33
CA LYS A 93 4.94 9.84 -6.61
C LYS A 93 3.72 10.73 -6.32
N LYS A 94 2.52 10.30 -6.74
CA LYS A 94 1.27 11.02 -6.42
C LYS A 94 0.93 10.95 -4.92
N ALA A 95 1.14 9.79 -4.30
CA ALA A 95 0.92 9.62 -2.86
C ALA A 95 1.85 10.51 -2.03
N LYS A 96 3.14 10.62 -2.40
CA LYS A 96 4.11 11.51 -1.76
C LYS A 96 3.64 12.97 -1.79
N LYS A 97 3.17 13.43 -2.95
CA LYS A 97 2.64 14.79 -3.07
C LYS A 97 1.44 15.00 -2.15
N TYR A 98 0.48 14.09 -2.18
CA TYR A 98 -0.70 14.18 -1.33
C TYR A 98 -0.37 14.06 0.17
N ALA A 99 0.59 13.21 0.54
CA ALA A 99 1.07 13.10 1.92
C ALA A 99 1.59 14.44 2.45
N ALA A 100 2.37 15.18 1.64
CA ALA A 100 2.84 16.51 1.99
C ALA A 100 1.69 17.53 2.14
N GLU A 101 0.70 17.48 1.24
CA GLU A 101 -0.48 18.37 1.29
C GLU A 101 -1.29 18.20 2.58
N ILE A 102 -1.41 16.97 3.10
CA ILE A 102 -2.19 16.68 4.31
C ILE A 102 -1.34 16.66 5.61
N GLY A 103 -0.05 16.90 5.51
CA GLY A 103 0.88 16.82 6.65
C GLY A 103 1.02 15.41 7.23
N ALA A 104 1.03 14.38 6.37
CA ALA A 104 1.28 13.01 6.82
C ALA A 104 2.77 12.80 7.09
N SER A 105 3.10 12.24 8.25
CA SER A 105 4.47 11.98 8.70
C SER A 105 5.12 10.84 7.92
N PHE A 106 4.37 9.81 7.54
CA PHE A 106 4.87 8.67 6.77
C PHE A 106 3.79 8.04 5.89
N LEU A 107 4.25 7.20 4.96
CA LEU A 107 3.43 6.40 4.05
C LEU A 107 3.50 4.93 4.46
N PHE A 108 2.41 4.19 4.27
CA PHE A 108 2.47 2.74 4.39
C PHE A 108 1.60 2.03 3.35
N THR A 109 1.96 0.78 3.08
CA THR A 109 1.29 -0.07 2.09
C THR A 109 1.03 -1.47 2.64
N GLY A 110 0.06 -2.17 2.06
CA GLY A 110 -0.16 -3.60 2.32
C GLY A 110 0.70 -4.51 1.44
N GLU A 111 1.87 -4.07 0.98
CA GLU A 111 2.77 -4.92 0.21
C GLU A 111 3.38 -6.01 1.10
N VAL A 112 3.41 -7.24 0.56
CA VAL A 112 4.03 -8.38 1.23
C VAL A 112 5.24 -8.84 0.42
N LEU A 113 6.38 -9.00 1.07
CA LEU A 113 7.64 -9.40 0.43
C LEU A 113 7.47 -10.72 -0.33
N ASN A 114 7.89 -10.74 -1.60
CA ASN A 114 7.81 -11.89 -2.49
C ASN A 114 6.39 -12.42 -2.80
N GLN A 115 5.33 -11.69 -2.48
CA GLN A 115 3.96 -12.11 -2.82
C GLN A 115 3.66 -11.87 -4.30
N ARG A 116 4.05 -10.73 -4.84
CA ARG A 116 3.91 -10.43 -6.28
C ARG A 116 5.27 -10.44 -6.96
N PRO A 117 5.48 -11.34 -7.95
CA PRO A 117 6.83 -11.62 -8.47
C PRO A 117 7.50 -10.44 -9.16
N MET A 118 6.77 -9.43 -9.62
CA MET A 118 7.37 -8.34 -10.35
C MET A 118 7.62 -7.06 -9.53
N SER A 119 6.81 -6.78 -8.52
CA SER A 119 6.87 -5.50 -7.80
C SER A 119 7.14 -5.62 -6.30
N GLN A 120 7.14 -6.83 -5.75
CA GLN A 120 7.25 -7.04 -4.30
C GLN A 120 8.46 -7.91 -3.90
N TYR A 121 9.45 -8.09 -4.77
CA TYR A 121 10.74 -8.66 -4.37
C TYR A 121 11.71 -7.53 -3.98
N LYS A 122 12.69 -7.84 -3.15
CA LYS A 122 13.57 -6.86 -2.50
C LYS A 122 14.14 -5.81 -3.47
N LYS A 123 14.74 -6.26 -4.57
CA LYS A 123 15.32 -5.35 -5.59
C LYS A 123 14.28 -4.43 -6.24
N ALA A 124 13.04 -4.91 -6.46
CA ALA A 124 11.97 -4.05 -7.01
C ALA A 124 11.54 -2.99 -6.01
N LEU A 125 11.43 -3.34 -4.73
CA LEU A 125 11.12 -2.38 -3.67
C LEU A 125 12.19 -1.29 -3.58
N GLU A 126 13.47 -1.66 -3.65
CA GLU A 126 14.61 -0.72 -3.66
C GLU A 126 14.58 0.23 -4.87
N ILE A 127 14.29 -0.28 -6.08
CA ILE A 127 14.12 0.53 -7.30
C ILE A 127 12.97 1.54 -7.11
N ILE A 128 11.83 1.07 -6.66
CA ILE A 128 10.64 1.90 -6.43
C ILE A 128 10.94 3.01 -5.43
N GLU A 129 11.56 2.69 -4.30
CA GLU A 129 11.92 3.67 -3.27
C GLU A 129 12.94 4.70 -3.79
N LYS A 130 13.95 4.25 -4.52
CA LYS A 130 14.95 5.13 -5.14
C LYS A 130 14.30 6.11 -6.13
N GLU A 131 13.47 5.62 -7.05
CA GLU A 131 12.87 6.46 -8.10
C GLU A 131 11.75 7.38 -7.61
N THR A 132 11.21 7.11 -6.44
CA THR A 132 10.23 7.98 -5.80
C THR A 132 10.84 8.95 -4.78
N ASN A 133 12.15 8.80 -4.49
CA ASN A 133 12.81 9.48 -3.37
C ASN A 133 12.04 9.26 -2.04
N LEU A 134 11.67 8.01 -1.78
CA LEU A 134 10.96 7.56 -0.58
C LEU A 134 11.73 6.44 0.13
N LYS A 135 13.05 6.42 -0.02
CA LYS A 135 13.90 5.47 0.72
C LYS A 135 13.61 5.61 2.22
N ASP A 136 13.42 4.50 2.90
CA ASP A 136 13.11 4.41 4.33
C ASP A 136 11.81 5.12 4.78
N LYS A 137 10.99 5.63 3.84
CA LYS A 137 9.75 6.37 4.14
C LYS A 137 8.46 5.61 3.84
N ILE A 138 8.59 4.37 3.36
CA ILE A 138 7.43 3.52 3.06
C ILE A 138 7.45 2.33 4.02
N LEU A 139 6.55 2.34 4.99
CA LEU A 139 6.36 1.23 5.90
C LEU A 139 5.54 0.11 5.23
N ARG A 140 5.91 -1.13 5.47
CA ARG A 140 5.20 -2.34 5.01
C ARG A 140 4.86 -3.22 6.21
N PRO A 141 3.80 -2.91 6.96
CA PRO A 141 3.51 -3.52 8.27
C PRO A 141 3.50 -5.04 8.26
N LEU A 142 3.06 -5.66 7.15
CA LEU A 142 2.98 -7.12 7.04
C LEU A 142 4.34 -7.81 6.83
N SER A 143 5.37 -7.08 6.42
CA SER A 143 6.71 -7.62 6.12
C SER A 143 7.84 -6.85 6.81
N ALA A 144 7.53 -5.98 7.74
CA ALA A 144 8.48 -5.04 8.32
C ALA A 144 9.68 -5.73 8.99
N GLU A 145 9.46 -6.83 9.70
CA GLU A 145 10.53 -7.61 10.35
C GLU A 145 11.59 -8.15 9.35
N LEU A 146 11.21 -8.34 8.09
CA LEU A 146 12.08 -8.86 7.02
C LEU A 146 12.75 -7.77 6.19
N LEU A 147 12.46 -6.50 6.49
CA LEU A 147 12.95 -5.33 5.77
C LEU A 147 13.74 -4.42 6.72
N PRO A 148 14.62 -3.57 6.18
CA PRO A 148 15.27 -2.54 6.98
C PRO A 148 14.25 -1.64 7.68
N GLU A 149 14.63 -1.13 8.84
CA GLU A 149 13.80 -0.17 9.57
C GLU A 149 13.54 1.10 8.76
N THR A 150 12.31 1.54 8.79
CA THR A 150 11.89 2.81 8.20
C THR A 150 12.08 3.96 9.19
N GLU A 151 12.03 5.20 8.69
CA GLU A 151 12.02 6.40 9.52
C GLU A 151 10.93 6.34 10.60
N ALA A 152 9.72 5.86 10.25
CA ALA A 152 8.60 5.74 11.19
C ALA A 152 8.87 4.80 12.38
N GLU A 153 9.68 3.77 12.16
CA GLU A 153 10.08 2.81 13.20
C GLU A 153 11.22 3.39 14.04
N ARG A 154 12.25 3.99 13.42
CA ARG A 154 13.40 4.58 14.14
C ARG A 154 13.01 5.78 15.02
N GLU A 155 12.06 6.57 14.56
CA GLU A 155 11.54 7.72 15.32
C GLU A 155 10.50 7.31 16.39
N GLY A 156 10.23 6.01 16.54
CA GLY A 156 9.27 5.49 17.50
C GLY A 156 7.81 5.85 17.21
N TRP A 157 7.52 6.28 15.98
CA TRP A 157 6.14 6.60 15.58
C TRP A 157 5.29 5.34 15.48
N VAL A 158 5.93 4.24 15.11
CA VAL A 158 5.33 2.92 14.98
C VAL A 158 6.13 1.94 15.82
N ASN A 159 5.45 1.17 16.66
CA ASN A 159 6.09 0.07 17.40
C ASN A 159 6.34 -1.11 16.46
N ARG A 160 7.62 -1.40 16.17
CA ARG A 160 8.07 -2.48 15.31
C ARG A 160 7.66 -3.86 15.82
N GLU A 161 7.62 -4.08 17.13
CA GLU A 161 7.23 -5.36 17.74
C GLU A 161 5.77 -5.76 17.43
N LYS A 162 4.94 -4.79 17.03
CA LYS A 162 3.56 -5.01 16.59
C LYS A 162 3.43 -5.20 15.08
N LEU A 163 4.56 -5.27 14.37
CA LEU A 163 4.61 -5.50 12.93
C LEU A 163 4.94 -6.96 12.63
N LEU A 164 4.86 -7.38 11.37
CA LEU A 164 4.95 -8.79 10.99
C LEU A 164 6.09 -9.07 10.02
N GLY A 165 6.51 -10.36 10.00
CA GLY A 165 7.47 -10.92 9.07
C GLY A 165 6.83 -11.85 8.03
N ILE A 166 5.74 -11.44 7.38
CA ILE A 166 5.07 -12.25 6.35
C ILE A 166 5.80 -12.12 5.03
N LYS A 167 5.99 -13.25 4.31
CA LYS A 167 6.57 -13.29 2.96
C LYS A 167 5.96 -14.41 2.11
N GLY A 168 6.09 -14.27 0.80
CA GLY A 168 5.71 -15.30 -0.16
C GLY A 168 4.25 -15.21 -0.60
N ARG A 169 3.82 -16.18 -1.40
CA ARG A 169 2.51 -16.16 -2.09
C ARG A 169 1.35 -16.70 -1.26
N SER A 170 1.63 -17.46 -0.21
CA SER A 170 0.58 -18.01 0.66
C SER A 170 -0.08 -16.87 1.44
N ARG A 171 -1.41 -16.89 1.46
CA ARG A 171 -2.24 -15.91 2.19
C ARG A 171 -2.83 -16.49 3.48
N LYS A 172 -2.38 -17.69 3.91
CA LYS A 172 -2.91 -18.34 5.11
C LYS A 172 -2.81 -17.47 6.34
N LYS A 173 -1.60 -16.95 6.62
CA LYS A 173 -1.36 -16.04 7.77
C LYS A 173 -2.22 -14.79 7.73
N GLN A 174 -2.38 -14.17 6.55
CA GLN A 174 -3.23 -12.99 6.41
C GLN A 174 -4.71 -13.31 6.65
N MET A 175 -5.17 -14.48 6.22
CA MET A 175 -6.57 -14.92 6.45
C MET A 175 -6.83 -15.26 7.91
N GLU A 176 -5.87 -15.85 8.60
CA GLU A 176 -5.91 -16.11 10.04
C GLU A 176 -5.98 -14.80 10.82
N LEU A 177 -5.07 -13.87 10.53
CA LEU A 177 -5.05 -12.54 11.14
C LEU A 177 -6.34 -11.73 10.88
N ALA A 178 -6.93 -11.85 9.69
CA ALA A 178 -8.19 -11.19 9.38
C ALA A 178 -9.36 -11.71 10.25
N LYS A 179 -9.36 -13.01 10.57
CA LYS A 179 -10.34 -13.58 11.49
C LYS A 179 -10.14 -13.08 12.91
N GLU A 180 -8.90 -13.04 13.39
CA GLU A 180 -8.55 -12.54 14.72
C GLU A 180 -8.94 -11.06 14.90
N LEU A 181 -8.78 -10.24 13.85
CA LEU A 181 -9.12 -8.82 13.84
C LEU A 181 -10.59 -8.54 13.47
N ASP A 182 -11.45 -9.56 13.37
CA ASP A 182 -12.87 -9.49 12.94
C ASP A 182 -13.09 -8.64 11.68
N LEU A 183 -12.16 -8.76 10.72
CA LEU A 183 -12.26 -8.07 9.44
C LEU A 183 -13.20 -8.83 8.51
N LYS A 184 -14.17 -8.11 7.95
CA LYS A 184 -15.17 -8.62 6.99
C LYS A 184 -15.02 -7.88 5.67
N ASP A 185 -15.63 -8.40 4.62
CA ASP A 185 -15.73 -7.74 3.30
C ASP A 185 -14.41 -7.46 2.55
N TYR A 186 -13.42 -8.30 2.72
CA TYR A 186 -12.24 -8.30 1.84
C TYR A 186 -12.39 -9.34 0.70
N PRO A 187 -11.88 -9.06 -0.53
CA PRO A 187 -11.93 -9.98 -1.66
C PRO A 187 -10.93 -11.14 -1.53
#